data_c8b8463f4d062a6f1fe26042197a4f28
#
_entry.id   c8b8463f4d062a6f1fe26042197a4f28
#
_cell.length_a   1.000
_cell.length_b   1.000
_cell.length_c   1.000
_cell.angle_alpha   90.00
_cell.angle_beta   90.00
_cell.angle_gamma   90.00
#
_symmetry.space_group_name_H-M   'P 1'
#
loop_
_entity.id
_entity.type
_entity.pdbx_description
1 polymer ?
#
loop_
_entity_poly.entity_id
_entity_poly.type
_entity_poly.pdbx_seq_one_letter_code
_entity_poly.pdbx_strand_id
1 'polypeptide(L)'
;MFYVSTTWKHKNEINNEKMQNLLASFKGTNPNVKEVHWWKIDNFTHGALVIYKSEKGYVESKEIHRKAREDSSKETSTTMIREEVGNQLAFLEND
;
A
#
# COMPACT_ATOMS: atom_id res chain seq x y z
N MET A 1 -5.61 1.20 14.94
CA MET A 1 -5.13 1.18 13.55
C MET A 1 -5.42 -0.17 12.90
N PHE A 2 -5.72 -0.17 11.63
CA PHE A 2 -5.92 -1.38 10.86
C PHE A 2 -4.89 -1.45 9.74
N TYR A 3 -4.23 -2.59 9.58
CA TYR A 3 -3.09 -2.75 8.67
C TYR A 3 -3.43 -3.65 7.50
N VAL A 4 -3.01 -3.22 6.30
CA VAL A 4 -3.09 -4.02 5.08
C VAL A 4 -1.67 -4.12 4.52
N SER A 5 -1.09 -5.31 4.59
CA SER A 5 0.27 -5.58 4.11
C SER A 5 0.21 -6.43 2.85
N THR A 6 0.90 -6.00 1.80
CA THR A 6 0.88 -6.68 0.51
C THR A 6 2.29 -6.80 -0.05
N THR A 7 2.47 -7.78 -0.94
CA THR A 7 3.72 -7.94 -1.69
C THR A 7 3.38 -7.99 -3.18
N TRP A 8 4.15 -7.25 -3.97
CA TRP A 8 3.90 -7.06 -5.39
C TRP A 8 5.10 -7.44 -6.24
N LYS A 9 4.87 -8.25 -7.27
CA LYS A 9 5.89 -8.67 -8.23
C LYS A 9 5.79 -7.80 -9.48
N HIS A 10 6.93 -7.24 -9.89
CA HIS A 10 7.04 -6.36 -11.06
C HIS A 10 7.49 -7.14 -12.30
N LYS A 11 6.90 -6.81 -13.43
CA LYS A 11 7.34 -7.34 -14.72
C LYS A 11 8.66 -6.71 -15.14
N ASN A 12 8.85 -5.42 -14.82
CA ASN A 12 10.06 -4.65 -15.15
C ASN A 12 10.79 -4.27 -13.88
N GLU A 13 12.07 -3.95 -14.00
CA GLU A 13 12.87 -3.50 -12.86
C GLU A 13 12.26 -2.24 -12.23
N ILE A 14 12.22 -2.18 -10.89
CA ILE A 14 11.64 -1.08 -10.15
C ILE A 14 12.42 0.21 -10.39
N ASN A 15 11.70 1.27 -10.74
CA ASN A 15 12.22 2.63 -10.83
C ASN A 15 11.75 3.39 -9.58
N ASN A 16 12.69 3.74 -8.70
CA ASN A 16 12.38 4.35 -7.41
C ASN A 16 11.65 5.69 -7.57
N GLU A 17 12.08 6.53 -8.49
CA GLU A 17 11.47 7.85 -8.71
C GLU A 17 10.02 7.71 -9.22
N LYS A 18 9.79 6.81 -10.16
CA LYS A 18 8.45 6.53 -10.68
C LYS A 18 7.52 6.05 -9.57
N MET A 19 8.01 5.16 -8.71
CA MET A 19 7.23 4.65 -7.57
C MET A 19 6.89 5.76 -6.58
N GLN A 20 7.85 6.62 -6.25
CA GLN A 20 7.62 7.75 -5.35
C GLN A 20 6.57 8.71 -5.92
N ASN A 21 6.67 9.04 -7.19
CA ASN A 21 5.73 9.94 -7.85
C ASN A 21 4.32 9.35 -7.91
N LEU A 22 4.21 8.06 -8.19
CA LEU A 22 2.93 7.37 -8.22
C LEU A 22 2.28 7.37 -6.83
N LEU A 23 3.03 7.01 -5.80
CA LEU A 23 2.50 7.00 -4.44
C LEU A 23 2.06 8.40 -4.00
N ALA A 24 2.84 9.42 -4.30
CA ALA A 24 2.51 10.80 -3.97
C ALA A 24 1.20 11.26 -4.63
N SER A 25 0.87 10.72 -5.81
CA SER A 25 -0.37 11.07 -6.51
C SER A 25 -1.63 10.63 -5.77
N PHE A 26 -1.50 9.69 -4.82
CA PHE A 26 -2.64 9.23 -4.01
C PHE A 26 -2.87 10.06 -2.76
N LYS A 27 -2.06 11.08 -2.50
CA LYS A 27 -2.21 11.92 -1.30
C LYS A 27 -3.61 12.52 -1.23
N GLY A 28 -4.29 12.32 -0.11
CA GLY A 28 -5.61 12.89 0.14
C GLY A 28 -6.78 12.20 -0.58
N THR A 29 -6.52 11.13 -1.32
CA THR A 29 -7.59 10.43 -2.05
C THR A 29 -8.48 9.56 -1.16
N ASN A 30 -7.98 9.18 0.02
CA ASN A 30 -8.73 8.38 0.98
C ASN A 30 -8.53 8.90 2.40
N PRO A 31 -9.52 9.63 2.98
CA PRO A 31 -9.38 10.22 4.31
C PRO A 31 -9.30 9.20 5.45
N ASN A 32 -9.63 7.94 5.20
CA ASN A 32 -9.53 6.87 6.20
C ASN A 32 -8.11 6.30 6.33
N VAL A 33 -7.22 6.63 5.40
CA VAL A 33 -5.82 6.19 5.42
C VAL A 33 -4.98 7.18 6.22
N LYS A 34 -4.19 6.65 7.15
CA LYS A 34 -3.24 7.45 7.93
C LYS A 34 -1.90 7.56 7.20
N GLU A 35 -1.35 6.44 6.76
CA GLU A 35 -0.04 6.36 6.12
C GLU A 35 -0.01 5.23 5.11
N VAL A 36 0.88 5.36 4.12
CA VAL A 36 1.21 4.29 3.19
C VAL A 36 2.73 4.23 3.08
N HIS A 37 3.28 3.04 3.20
CA HIS A 37 4.71 2.77 3.05
C HIS A 37 4.93 1.75 1.96
N TRP A 38 5.83 2.07 1.03
CA TRP A 38 6.31 1.12 0.03
C TRP A 38 7.80 0.93 0.22
N TRP A 39 8.28 -0.31 0.20
CA TRP A 39 9.70 -0.60 0.32
C TRP A 39 10.13 -1.62 -0.73
N LYS A 40 11.38 -1.52 -1.13
CA LYS A 40 11.97 -2.40 -2.13
C LYS A 40 12.50 -3.66 -1.45
N ILE A 41 11.99 -4.82 -1.85
CA ILE A 41 12.46 -6.11 -1.35
C ILE A 41 13.64 -6.58 -2.21
N ASP A 42 13.48 -6.50 -3.53
CA ASP A 42 14.53 -6.71 -4.52
C ASP A 42 14.20 -5.87 -5.77
N ASN A 43 14.98 -6.02 -6.84
CA ASN A 43 14.80 -5.19 -8.04
C ASN A 43 13.45 -5.38 -8.74
N PHE A 44 12.73 -6.46 -8.45
CA PHE A 44 11.46 -6.80 -9.09
C PHE A 44 10.32 -7.02 -8.10
N THR A 45 10.52 -6.71 -6.82
CA THR A 45 9.52 -6.98 -5.78
C THR A 45 9.47 -5.84 -4.79
N HIS A 46 8.26 -5.34 -4.49
CA HIS A 46 8.11 -4.38 -3.42
C HIS A 46 7.05 -4.83 -2.41
N GLY A 47 7.23 -4.38 -1.18
CA GLY A 47 6.21 -4.51 -0.13
C GLY A 47 5.45 -3.22 0.01
N ALA A 48 4.20 -3.32 0.45
CA ALA A 48 3.34 -2.17 0.72
C ALA A 48 2.62 -2.36 2.04
N LEU A 49 2.54 -1.29 2.81
CA LEU A 49 1.77 -1.25 4.05
C LEU A 49 0.84 -0.05 3.99
N VAL A 50 -0.46 -0.31 4.05
CA VAL A 50 -1.47 0.74 4.19
C VAL A 50 -1.97 0.70 5.63
N ILE A 51 -1.87 1.83 6.32
CA ILE A 51 -2.34 1.97 7.69
C ILE A 51 -3.63 2.78 7.68
N TYR A 52 -4.74 2.12 8.00
CA TYR A 52 -6.04 2.75 8.15
C TYR A 52 -6.23 3.21 9.59
N LYS A 53 -6.97 4.29 9.78
CA LYS A 53 -7.28 4.83 11.11
C LYS A 53 -8.10 3.85 11.95
N SER A 54 -8.92 2.99 11.30
CA SER A 54 -9.75 1.99 11.95
C SER A 54 -10.14 0.90 10.97
N GLU A 55 -10.58 -0.25 11.51
CA GLU A 55 -11.15 -1.33 10.69
C GLU A 55 -12.40 -0.85 9.95
N LYS A 56 -13.25 -0.04 10.63
CA LYS A 56 -14.43 0.54 10.01
C LYS A 56 -14.06 1.38 8.79
N GLY A 57 -13.03 2.22 8.92
CA GLY A 57 -12.52 3.02 7.81
C GLY A 57 -12.03 2.19 6.65
N TYR A 58 -11.38 1.06 6.93
CA TYR A 58 -10.97 0.12 5.91
C TYR A 58 -12.17 -0.48 5.17
N VAL A 59 -13.18 -0.94 5.91
CA VAL A 59 -14.40 -1.53 5.31
C VAL A 59 -15.12 -0.52 4.43
N GLU A 60 -15.25 0.72 4.89
CA GLU A 60 -15.88 1.81 4.14
C GLU A 60 -15.07 2.20 2.90
N SER A 61 -13.77 1.92 2.89
CA SER A 61 -12.84 2.32 1.82
C SER A 61 -12.55 1.23 0.81
N LYS A 62 -13.18 0.07 0.90
CA LYS A 62 -12.83 -1.09 0.05
C LYS A 62 -12.83 -0.77 -1.44
N GLU A 63 -13.82 -0.01 -1.90
CA GLU A 63 -13.92 0.33 -3.32
C GLU A 63 -12.81 1.30 -3.75
N ILE A 64 -12.53 2.32 -2.94
CA ILE A 64 -11.42 3.27 -3.21
C ILE A 64 -10.10 2.51 -3.22
N HIS A 65 -9.89 1.64 -2.25
CA HIS A 65 -8.67 0.84 -2.12
C HIS A 65 -8.48 -0.09 -3.32
N ARG A 66 -9.54 -0.77 -3.74
CA ARG A 66 -9.53 -1.66 -4.91
C ARG A 66 -9.13 -0.89 -6.16
N LYS A 67 -9.73 0.28 -6.38
CA LYS A 67 -9.43 1.12 -7.54
C LYS A 67 -7.99 1.62 -7.54
N ALA A 68 -7.48 2.04 -6.38
CA ALA A 68 -6.10 2.49 -6.25
C ALA A 68 -5.11 1.36 -6.59
N ARG A 69 -5.38 0.14 -6.13
CA ARG A 69 -4.58 -1.04 -6.47
C ARG A 69 -4.61 -1.33 -7.96
N GLU A 70 -5.80 -1.28 -8.56
CA GLU A 70 -5.97 -1.56 -9.98
C GLU A 70 -5.18 -0.55 -10.82
N ASP A 71 -5.30 0.74 -10.49
CA ASP A 71 -4.60 1.80 -11.21
C ASP A 71 -3.08 1.69 -11.06
N SER A 72 -2.58 1.48 -9.82
CA SER A 72 -1.14 1.35 -9.59
C SER A 72 -0.56 0.08 -10.20
N SER A 73 -1.30 -1.02 -10.16
CA SER A 73 -0.91 -2.29 -10.75
C SER A 73 -0.75 -2.17 -12.26
N LYS A 74 -1.65 -1.48 -12.94
CA LYS A 74 -1.55 -1.22 -14.39
C LYS A 74 -0.37 -0.33 -14.71
N GLU A 75 -0.22 0.76 -13.95
CA GLU A 75 0.85 1.75 -14.17
C GLU A 75 2.24 1.13 -14.00
N THR A 76 2.40 0.21 -13.07
CA THR A 76 3.69 -0.41 -12.75
C THR A 76 3.87 -1.82 -13.34
N SER A 77 2.85 -2.37 -13.98
CA SER A 77 2.85 -3.75 -14.49
C SER A 77 3.21 -4.75 -13.38
N THR A 78 2.42 -4.71 -12.29
CA THR A 78 2.66 -5.55 -11.11
C THR A 78 1.53 -6.52 -10.85
N THR A 79 1.83 -7.57 -10.11
CA THR A 79 0.87 -8.57 -9.64
C THR A 79 1.03 -8.75 -8.14
N MET A 80 -0.08 -8.71 -7.42
CA MET A 80 -0.08 -8.97 -5.98
C MET A 80 0.13 -10.46 -5.73
N ILE A 81 1.15 -10.80 -4.93
CA ILE A 81 1.48 -12.20 -4.60
C ILE A 81 1.22 -12.56 -3.15
N ARG A 82 0.94 -11.58 -2.28
CA ARG A 82 0.66 -11.83 -0.87
C ARG A 82 -0.18 -10.68 -0.31
N GLU A 83 -1.14 -11.03 0.56
CA GLU A 83 -1.90 -10.04 1.32
C GLU A 83 -2.18 -10.56 2.72
N GLU A 84 -1.96 -9.71 3.71
CA GLU A 84 -2.32 -9.98 5.10
C GLU A 84 -2.96 -8.71 5.69
N VAL A 85 -4.03 -8.89 6.46
CA VAL A 85 -4.74 -7.77 7.07
C VAL A 85 -4.99 -8.05 8.55
N GLY A 86 -5.08 -7.01 9.35
CA GLY A 86 -5.38 -7.18 10.77
C GLY A 86 -5.36 -5.88 11.55
N ASN A 87 -5.93 -5.94 12.76
CA ASN A 87 -5.91 -4.82 13.69
C ASN A 87 -4.56 -4.72 14.40
N GLN A 88 -4.21 -3.52 14.80
CA GLN A 88 -3.04 -3.28 15.63
C GLN A 88 -3.10 -4.13 16.91
N LEU A 89 -2.04 -4.89 17.17
CA LEU A 89 -1.91 -5.67 18.39
C LEU A 89 -1.13 -4.91 19.45
N ALA A 90 -0.05 -4.27 19.05
CA ALA A 90 0.83 -3.55 19.97
C ALA A 90 1.59 -2.46 19.19
N PHE A 91 2.11 -1.48 19.92
CA PHE A 91 2.82 -0.35 19.32
C PHE A 91 3.95 0.07 20.25
N LEU A 92 5.11 0.38 19.66
CA LEU A 92 6.25 0.95 20.37
C LEU A 92 6.83 2.09 19.53
N GLU A 93 6.94 3.26 20.14
CA GLU A 93 7.69 4.38 19.59
C GLU A 93 8.95 4.53 20.44
N ASN A 94 10.11 4.44 19.82
CA ASN A 94 11.39 4.28 20.52
C ASN A 94 12.32 5.50 20.44
N ASP A 95 11.80 6.70 20.25
CA ASP A 95 12.61 7.92 20.17
C ASP A 95 12.24 8.99 21.19
#